data_0a62d619db57a0301650e893ad60b6c7
#
_entry.id   0a62d619db57a0301650e893ad60b6c7
#
_cell.length_a   1.000
_cell.length_b   1.000
_cell.length_c   1.000
_cell.angle_alpha   90.00
_cell.angle_beta   90.00
_cell.angle_gamma   90.00
#
_symmetry.space_group_name_H-M   'P 1'
#
loop_
_entity.id
_entity.type
_entity.pdbx_description
1 polymer ?
#
loop_
_entity_poly.entity_id
_entity_poly.type
_entity_poly.pdbx_seq_one_letter_code
_entity_poly.pdbx_strand_id
1 'polypeptide(L)'
;MKNFLTLASVCAIALASCNKDTVTPTGDFNAGLPSKPQKHVPVDADGLITQNFLSKDTVWLIDGISFVSPGQTLEIEAGTYLTTGNTKAYVHNGVTNNIAGVLVVPKTAKIDAEGTAAEPIVFTSPKASGRAAGDFGGLVLLGQAPTNRTTPPVIEGIPQPIGVDVTYGGNISADDSGILKYVRIEFAGYNLTPDNEINGLTLGGVGSNTDLSYIQVSWGRDDAFEFFGGTVNADHLVALSNDDDDFDFDFGYTGTITHALSLKDPNSTNSTSGGSSDSNGLESDNDGTGSAASPKTKPILKNFTFMGVSTSATANTKLKFGNRWRRASALDITRSIIAGYGTGVSFESITAAGSTFSNNVVHGYTTAITGTPTPANYTGNGTSTAASANSYLLLTGNPFYTTSTAGSFDPFNLVPATGSPADNAVGTTNTYKGAFDPAALSTGVLWTDNWTEFQPTTY
;
A
#
# COMPACT_ATOMS: atom_id res chain seq x y z
N MET A 1 -53.44 66.51 -30.80
CA MET A 1 -52.61 66.35 -29.59
C MET A 1 -53.16 65.19 -28.77
N LYS A 2 -52.74 64.01 -29.02
CA LYS A 2 -52.94 62.82 -28.16
C LYS A 2 -51.76 61.88 -28.40
N ASN A 3 -50.94 61.74 -27.37
CA ASN A 3 -49.81 60.82 -27.36
C ASN A 3 -50.31 59.39 -27.21
N PHE A 4 -49.90 58.51 -28.12
CA PHE A 4 -50.03 57.07 -27.95
C PHE A 4 -48.70 56.51 -27.45
N LEU A 5 -48.73 56.01 -26.24
CA LEU A 5 -47.65 55.21 -25.68
C LEU A 5 -47.85 53.75 -26.13
N THR A 6 -46.91 53.24 -26.92
CA THR A 6 -46.85 51.82 -27.27
C THR A 6 -46.05 51.09 -26.23
N LEU A 7 -46.72 50.18 -25.52
CA LEU A 7 -46.09 49.27 -24.54
C LEU A 7 -45.55 48.07 -25.28
N ALA A 8 -44.23 47.93 -25.34
CA ALA A 8 -43.55 46.75 -25.88
C ALA A 8 -43.36 45.73 -24.72
N SER A 9 -44.11 44.64 -24.78
CA SER A 9 -43.90 43.49 -23.92
C SER A 9 -42.66 42.73 -24.37
N VAL A 10 -41.61 42.77 -23.56
CA VAL A 10 -40.45 41.88 -23.68
C VAL A 10 -40.74 40.59 -22.92
N CYS A 11 -40.97 39.50 -23.66
CA CYS A 11 -40.97 38.15 -23.12
C CYS A 11 -39.55 37.76 -22.79
N ALA A 12 -39.16 37.77 -21.51
CA ALA A 12 -37.94 37.15 -21.03
C ALA A 12 -38.16 35.63 -20.94
N ILE A 13 -37.55 34.91 -21.89
CA ILE A 13 -37.44 33.46 -21.82
C ILE A 13 -36.33 33.18 -20.80
N ALA A 14 -36.74 32.74 -19.59
CA ALA A 14 -35.80 32.20 -18.59
C ALA A 14 -35.29 30.86 -19.10
N LEU A 15 -34.07 30.83 -19.63
CA LEU A 15 -33.30 29.62 -19.79
C LEU A 15 -32.89 29.17 -18.38
N ALA A 16 -33.58 28.17 -17.87
CA ALA A 16 -33.12 27.44 -16.70
C ALA A 16 -31.85 26.68 -17.09
N SER A 17 -30.70 27.33 -16.89
CA SER A 17 -29.41 26.67 -16.86
C SER A 17 -29.38 25.85 -15.59
N CYS A 18 -29.40 24.53 -15.70
CA CYS A 18 -28.97 23.65 -14.61
C CYS A 18 -27.48 23.89 -14.36
N ASN A 19 -27.16 24.87 -13.55
CA ASN A 19 -25.86 24.93 -12.91
C ASN A 19 -25.81 23.79 -11.91
N LYS A 20 -25.16 22.69 -12.27
CA LYS A 20 -24.59 21.81 -11.25
C LYS A 20 -23.57 22.66 -10.51
N ASP A 21 -23.84 22.92 -9.24
CA ASP A 21 -22.93 23.59 -8.34
C ASP A 21 -21.61 22.81 -8.35
N THR A 22 -20.62 23.31 -9.07
CA THR A 22 -19.25 22.94 -8.87
C THR A 22 -18.84 23.59 -7.55
N VAL A 23 -19.01 22.87 -6.46
CA VAL A 23 -18.41 23.27 -5.19
C VAL A 23 -16.90 23.20 -5.39
N THR A 24 -16.30 24.35 -5.61
CA THR A 24 -14.84 24.46 -5.63
C THR A 24 -14.36 24.22 -4.19
N PRO A 25 -13.55 23.19 -3.92
CA PRO A 25 -13.00 23.01 -2.60
C PRO A 25 -12.25 24.27 -2.19
N THR A 26 -12.50 24.80 -1.00
CA THR A 26 -11.88 26.03 -0.48
C THR A 26 -10.52 25.72 0.16
N GLY A 27 -9.59 25.13 -0.59
CA GLY A 27 -8.20 24.90 -0.19
C GLY A 27 -7.28 25.23 -1.35
N ASP A 28 -6.06 25.63 -1.06
CA ASP A 28 -5.02 25.85 -2.07
C ASP A 28 -4.60 24.51 -2.71
N PHE A 29 -5.35 24.06 -3.72
CA PHE A 29 -5.14 22.78 -4.42
C PHE A 29 -4.03 22.82 -5.51
N ASN A 30 -3.21 23.85 -5.57
CA ASN A 30 -2.45 24.15 -6.80
C ASN A 30 -0.94 23.87 -6.79
N ALA A 31 -0.35 23.40 -5.70
CA ALA A 31 1.10 23.14 -5.68
C ALA A 31 1.39 21.69 -5.32
N GLY A 32 1.10 20.75 -6.16
CA GLY A 32 1.33 19.33 -5.92
C GLY A 32 0.50 18.43 -6.82
N LEU A 33 -0.53 18.98 -7.41
CA LEU A 33 -1.28 18.32 -8.45
C LEU A 33 -0.97 19.02 -9.80
N PRO A 34 -0.99 18.30 -10.91
CA PRO A 34 -0.77 18.90 -12.20
C PRO A 34 -1.84 19.97 -12.49
N SER A 35 -1.44 21.06 -13.17
CA SER A 35 -2.36 22.14 -13.56
C SER A 35 -3.32 21.66 -14.65
N LYS A 36 -4.30 20.85 -14.26
CA LYS A 36 -5.35 20.27 -15.12
C LYS A 36 -6.72 20.58 -14.53
N PRO A 37 -7.81 20.56 -15.35
CA PRO A 37 -9.17 20.64 -14.82
C PRO A 37 -9.41 19.59 -13.74
N GLN A 38 -10.14 19.98 -12.70
CA GLN A 38 -10.57 19.05 -11.63
C GLN A 38 -12.03 18.69 -11.85
N LYS A 39 -12.36 17.40 -11.68
CA LYS A 39 -13.73 16.89 -11.75
C LYS A 39 -13.95 15.82 -10.70
N HIS A 40 -15.13 15.82 -10.13
CA HIS A 40 -15.54 14.71 -9.26
C HIS A 40 -15.77 13.45 -10.09
N VAL A 41 -15.34 12.30 -9.58
CA VAL A 41 -15.71 11.00 -10.13
C VAL A 41 -17.24 10.91 -10.03
N PRO A 42 -17.96 10.74 -11.14
CA PRO A 42 -19.43 10.73 -11.09
C PRO A 42 -19.93 9.43 -10.47
N VAL A 43 -20.73 9.57 -9.43
CA VAL A 43 -21.36 8.46 -8.70
C VAL A 43 -22.87 8.66 -8.61
N ASP A 44 -23.60 7.57 -8.43
CA ASP A 44 -25.03 7.61 -8.10
C ASP A 44 -25.27 7.84 -6.59
N ALA A 45 -26.51 7.68 -6.13
CA ALA A 45 -26.89 7.90 -4.73
C ALA A 45 -26.23 6.90 -3.76
N ASP A 46 -25.91 5.69 -4.22
CA ASP A 46 -25.28 4.62 -3.45
C ASP A 46 -23.75 4.69 -3.48
N GLY A 47 -23.18 5.64 -4.23
CA GLY A 47 -21.74 5.78 -4.41
C GLY A 47 -21.14 4.93 -5.54
N LEU A 48 -21.98 4.30 -6.36
CA LEU A 48 -21.54 3.52 -7.52
C LEU A 48 -21.10 4.44 -8.65
N ILE A 49 -19.90 4.21 -9.16
CA ILE A 49 -19.33 4.99 -10.26
C ILE A 49 -20.14 4.75 -11.53
N THR A 50 -20.55 5.84 -12.18
CA THR A 50 -21.42 5.82 -13.36
C THR A 50 -20.68 6.03 -14.68
N GLN A 51 -19.35 6.14 -14.63
CA GLN A 51 -18.47 6.31 -15.79
C GLN A 51 -17.33 5.30 -15.73
N ASN A 52 -16.97 4.70 -16.85
CA ASN A 52 -16.01 3.61 -16.93
C ASN A 52 -14.58 4.03 -17.26
N PHE A 53 -14.33 5.29 -17.59
CA PHE A 53 -13.03 5.77 -18.02
C PHE A 53 -12.67 7.10 -17.35
N LEU A 54 -11.46 7.17 -16.80
CA LEU A 54 -10.88 8.38 -16.20
C LEU A 54 -9.66 8.83 -17.00
N SER A 55 -9.81 9.96 -17.72
CA SER A 55 -8.75 10.51 -18.57
C SER A 55 -7.67 11.23 -17.77
N LYS A 56 -6.43 11.13 -18.23
CA LYS A 56 -5.28 11.86 -17.67
C LYS A 56 -5.34 13.38 -17.86
N ASP A 57 -6.21 13.89 -18.72
CA ASP A 57 -6.39 15.33 -18.91
C ASP A 57 -7.13 16.02 -17.76
N THR A 58 -7.56 15.26 -16.78
CA THR A 58 -8.34 15.69 -15.62
C THR A 58 -7.70 15.15 -14.33
N VAL A 59 -7.68 15.96 -13.28
CA VAL A 59 -7.48 15.47 -11.91
C VAL A 59 -8.83 15.06 -11.35
N TRP A 60 -8.95 13.79 -10.92
CA TRP A 60 -10.21 13.23 -10.47
C TRP A 60 -10.35 13.28 -8.95
N LEU A 61 -11.47 13.82 -8.50
CA LEU A 61 -11.80 13.97 -7.07
C LEU A 61 -12.74 12.83 -6.64
N ILE A 62 -12.32 12.04 -5.67
CA ILE A 62 -13.08 10.93 -5.10
C ILE A 62 -13.87 11.44 -3.89
N ASP A 63 -15.19 11.52 -4.02
CA ASP A 63 -16.09 11.93 -2.94
C ASP A 63 -16.45 10.75 -2.05
N GLY A 64 -16.35 10.91 -0.74
CA GLY A 64 -16.74 9.89 0.20
C GLY A 64 -16.04 8.55 -0.07
N ILE A 65 -16.82 7.48 -0.06
CA ILE A 65 -16.45 6.15 -0.52
C ILE A 65 -17.12 5.95 -1.87
N SER A 66 -16.31 5.73 -2.92
CA SER A 66 -16.78 5.49 -4.28
C SER A 66 -16.50 4.04 -4.68
N PHE A 67 -17.48 3.39 -5.27
CA PHE A 67 -17.42 1.97 -5.64
C PHE A 67 -17.45 1.79 -7.15
N VAL A 68 -16.55 0.97 -7.67
CA VAL A 68 -16.69 0.50 -9.07
C VAL A 68 -17.98 -0.33 -9.17
N SER A 69 -18.83 -0.03 -10.15
CA SER A 69 -20.11 -0.71 -10.28
C SER A 69 -19.91 -2.21 -10.57
N PRO A 70 -20.65 -3.11 -9.88
CA PRO A 70 -20.55 -4.55 -10.10
C PRO A 70 -20.70 -4.94 -11.57
N GLY A 71 -19.82 -5.82 -12.06
CA GLY A 71 -19.78 -6.24 -13.47
C GLY A 71 -19.16 -5.24 -14.43
N GLN A 72 -18.68 -4.09 -13.94
CA GLN A 72 -17.99 -3.08 -14.75
C GLN A 72 -16.49 -3.09 -14.49
N THR A 73 -15.73 -2.57 -15.43
CA THR A 73 -14.31 -2.25 -15.28
C THR A 73 -14.14 -0.75 -15.29
N LEU A 74 -13.47 -0.21 -14.27
CA LEU A 74 -13.03 1.18 -14.25
C LEU A 74 -11.64 1.25 -14.89
N GLU A 75 -11.55 1.87 -16.05
CA GLU A 75 -10.29 2.14 -16.75
C GLU A 75 -9.73 3.50 -16.31
N ILE A 76 -8.46 3.53 -15.92
CA ILE A 76 -7.74 4.74 -15.54
C ILE A 76 -6.54 4.91 -16.47
N GLU A 77 -6.56 5.96 -17.27
CA GLU A 77 -5.51 6.25 -18.26
C GLU A 77 -4.15 6.50 -17.59
N ALA A 78 -3.06 5.98 -18.17
CA ALA A 78 -1.70 6.25 -17.71
C ALA A 78 -1.43 7.75 -17.52
N GLY A 79 -0.80 8.15 -16.41
CA GLY A 79 -0.54 9.55 -16.06
C GLY A 79 -1.73 10.29 -15.43
N THR A 80 -2.79 9.58 -15.07
CA THR A 80 -3.93 10.15 -14.34
C THR A 80 -3.60 10.40 -12.88
N TYR A 81 -4.08 11.53 -12.36
CA TYR A 81 -4.04 11.87 -10.93
C TYR A 81 -5.44 11.80 -10.33
N LEU A 82 -5.53 11.10 -9.20
CA LEU A 82 -6.75 10.99 -8.38
C LEU A 82 -6.45 11.50 -6.97
N THR A 83 -7.41 12.19 -6.39
CA THR A 83 -7.25 12.74 -5.04
C THR A 83 -8.58 12.77 -4.29
N THR A 84 -8.52 13.18 -3.03
CA THR A 84 -9.69 13.32 -2.18
C THR A 84 -10.57 14.48 -2.63
N GLY A 85 -11.86 14.21 -2.79
CA GLY A 85 -12.91 15.18 -3.06
C GLY A 85 -13.67 15.59 -1.80
N ASN A 86 -15.00 15.70 -1.90
CA ASN A 86 -15.86 16.07 -0.77
C ASN A 86 -15.98 14.92 0.24
N THR A 87 -16.00 15.27 1.53
CA THR A 87 -16.36 14.32 2.58
C THR A 87 -17.85 13.99 2.52
N LYS A 88 -18.19 12.73 2.81
CA LYS A 88 -19.56 12.28 3.07
C LYS A 88 -19.66 11.70 4.47
N ALA A 89 -20.80 11.90 5.11
CA ALA A 89 -21.08 11.38 6.45
C ALA A 89 -21.58 9.95 6.38
N TYR A 90 -20.93 9.05 7.11
CA TYR A 90 -21.32 7.64 7.24
C TYR A 90 -21.49 7.32 8.73
N VAL A 91 -22.52 6.54 9.07
CA VAL A 91 -22.75 6.11 10.46
C VAL A 91 -22.24 4.69 10.64
N HIS A 92 -21.33 4.49 11.58
CA HIS A 92 -20.84 3.19 11.98
C HIS A 92 -20.96 3.05 13.50
N ASN A 93 -21.65 2.01 13.97
CA ASN A 93 -21.90 1.78 15.40
C ASN A 93 -22.46 3.01 16.15
N GLY A 94 -23.30 3.81 15.48
CA GLY A 94 -23.90 5.02 16.07
C GLY A 94 -22.99 6.26 16.06
N VAL A 95 -21.75 6.15 15.54
CA VAL A 95 -20.81 7.26 15.38
C VAL A 95 -20.82 7.74 13.93
N THR A 96 -20.89 9.05 13.72
CA THR A 96 -20.80 9.66 12.40
C THR A 96 -19.33 9.88 12.03
N ASN A 97 -18.92 9.30 10.91
CA ASN A 97 -17.59 9.43 10.33
C ASN A 97 -17.67 10.22 9.02
N ASN A 98 -16.82 11.22 8.85
CA ASN A 98 -16.74 12.01 7.62
C ASN A 98 -15.55 11.47 6.78
N ILE A 99 -15.86 10.72 5.74
CA ILE A 99 -14.87 9.99 4.93
C ILE A 99 -14.81 10.61 3.54
N ALA A 100 -13.64 10.61 2.93
CA ALA A 100 -13.45 10.96 1.52
C ALA A 100 -12.21 10.27 0.95
N GLY A 101 -12.15 10.19 -0.38
CA GLY A 101 -10.97 9.68 -1.08
C GLY A 101 -10.80 8.16 -1.01
N VAL A 102 -11.85 7.39 -0.76
CA VAL A 102 -11.78 5.93 -0.76
C VAL A 102 -12.34 5.39 -2.08
N LEU A 103 -11.53 4.58 -2.78
CA LEU A 103 -11.97 3.84 -3.97
C LEU A 103 -12.04 2.36 -3.66
N VAL A 104 -13.21 1.77 -3.84
CA VAL A 104 -13.45 0.33 -3.61
C VAL A 104 -13.79 -0.34 -4.92
N VAL A 105 -13.12 -1.45 -5.20
CA VAL A 105 -13.44 -2.38 -6.30
C VAL A 105 -14.10 -3.61 -5.67
N PRO A 106 -15.46 -3.70 -5.62
CA PRO A 106 -16.17 -4.81 -5.02
C PRO A 106 -15.98 -6.11 -5.84
N LYS A 107 -16.35 -7.24 -5.24
CA LYS A 107 -16.44 -8.52 -5.98
C LYS A 107 -17.21 -8.34 -7.29
N THR A 108 -16.73 -8.97 -8.35
CA THR A 108 -17.26 -8.89 -9.72
C THR A 108 -17.03 -7.59 -10.49
N ALA A 109 -16.58 -6.53 -9.82
CA ALA A 109 -16.05 -5.34 -10.50
C ALA A 109 -14.55 -5.51 -10.77
N LYS A 110 -14.00 -4.68 -11.65
CA LYS A 110 -12.57 -4.65 -11.96
C LYS A 110 -12.05 -3.23 -12.05
N ILE A 111 -10.75 -3.09 -11.85
CA ILE A 111 -10.00 -1.88 -12.16
C ILE A 111 -8.97 -2.20 -13.25
N ASP A 112 -8.83 -1.31 -14.21
CA ASP A 112 -7.73 -1.32 -15.18
C ASP A 112 -6.96 -0.01 -15.02
N ALA A 113 -5.91 -0.07 -14.21
CA ALA A 113 -5.03 1.05 -13.90
C ALA A 113 -3.60 0.69 -14.33
N GLU A 114 -3.40 0.57 -15.65
CA GLU A 114 -2.11 0.29 -16.25
C GLU A 114 -1.40 1.58 -16.62
N GLY A 115 -0.60 2.12 -15.67
CA GLY A 115 0.33 3.22 -15.92
C GLY A 115 1.58 2.77 -16.67
N THR A 116 2.54 3.67 -16.79
CA THR A 116 3.89 3.40 -17.32
C THR A 116 4.94 4.01 -16.41
N ALA A 117 6.20 3.62 -16.55
CA ALA A 117 7.28 4.23 -15.77
C ALA A 117 7.40 5.75 -16.04
N ALA A 118 7.06 6.22 -17.24
CA ALA A 118 7.08 7.65 -17.58
C ALA A 118 5.78 8.38 -17.21
N GLU A 119 4.67 7.68 -17.12
CA GLU A 119 3.34 8.21 -16.80
C GLU A 119 2.64 7.31 -15.76
N PRO A 120 3.11 7.27 -14.50
CA PRO A 120 2.44 6.51 -13.46
C PRO A 120 1.06 7.09 -13.15
N ILE A 121 0.15 6.25 -12.68
CA ILE A 121 -1.14 6.67 -12.11
C ILE A 121 -0.91 7.01 -10.65
N VAL A 122 -1.43 8.15 -10.19
CA VAL A 122 -1.12 8.68 -8.85
C VAL A 122 -2.39 8.97 -8.07
N PHE A 123 -2.56 8.28 -6.95
CA PHE A 123 -3.54 8.57 -5.91
C PHE A 123 -2.83 9.34 -4.80
N THR A 124 -3.25 10.56 -4.46
CA THR A 124 -2.46 11.41 -3.56
C THR A 124 -3.29 12.43 -2.78
N SER A 125 -2.63 13.15 -1.87
CA SER A 125 -3.20 14.25 -1.10
C SER A 125 -3.66 15.40 -2.01
N PRO A 126 -4.82 16.02 -1.72
CA PRO A 126 -5.27 17.23 -2.43
C PRO A 126 -4.48 18.48 -2.06
N LYS A 127 -3.67 18.43 -1.00
CA LYS A 127 -3.00 19.61 -0.43
C LYS A 127 -1.78 20.01 -1.22
N ALA A 128 -1.60 21.31 -1.38
CA ALA A 128 -0.41 21.91 -1.97
C ALA A 128 0.82 21.81 -1.07
N SER A 129 0.61 21.89 0.25
CA SER A 129 1.65 21.82 1.27
C SER A 129 1.09 21.25 2.57
N GLY A 130 1.96 20.78 3.46
CA GLY A 130 1.52 20.14 4.71
C GLY A 130 0.75 18.86 4.49
N ARG A 131 1.12 18.09 3.48
CA ARG A 131 0.57 16.75 3.23
C ARG A 131 0.85 15.86 4.42
N ALA A 132 -0.12 15.02 4.75
CA ALA A 132 -0.02 14.13 5.90
C ALA A 132 -0.74 12.80 5.62
N ALA A 133 -0.33 11.77 6.31
CA ALA A 133 -1.01 10.49 6.35
C ALA A 133 -2.51 10.67 6.66
N GLY A 134 -3.37 10.06 5.87
CA GLY A 134 -4.82 10.21 5.95
C GLY A 134 -5.43 11.34 5.10
N ASP A 135 -4.63 12.05 4.30
CA ASP A 135 -5.15 13.04 3.34
C ASP A 135 -5.87 12.38 2.16
N PHE A 136 -5.50 11.17 1.82
CA PHE A 136 -6.19 10.25 0.90
C PHE A 136 -6.78 9.09 1.71
N GLY A 137 -7.94 8.56 1.29
CA GLY A 137 -8.60 7.48 2.04
C GLY A 137 -7.90 6.14 1.87
N GLY A 138 -7.77 5.67 0.64
CA GLY A 138 -7.15 4.39 0.30
C GLY A 138 -7.78 3.70 -0.90
N LEU A 139 -7.15 2.63 -1.36
CA LEU A 139 -7.63 1.78 -2.45
C LEU A 139 -7.91 0.37 -1.94
N VAL A 140 -9.11 -0.15 -2.18
CA VAL A 140 -9.58 -1.45 -1.69
C VAL A 140 -10.02 -2.32 -2.87
N LEU A 141 -9.42 -3.51 -3.02
CA LEU A 141 -9.83 -4.53 -3.99
C LEU A 141 -10.41 -5.74 -3.25
N LEU A 142 -11.61 -6.16 -3.65
CA LEU A 142 -12.31 -7.30 -3.05
C LEU A 142 -12.54 -8.38 -4.11
N GLY A 143 -12.05 -9.56 -3.84
CA GLY A 143 -12.13 -10.70 -4.74
C GLY A 143 -12.88 -11.89 -4.14
N GLN A 144 -12.92 -12.97 -4.92
CA GLN A 144 -13.61 -14.21 -4.62
C GLN A 144 -12.66 -15.40 -4.38
N ALA A 145 -11.35 -15.12 -4.18
CA ALA A 145 -10.39 -16.17 -3.86
C ALA A 145 -10.53 -16.64 -2.40
N PRO A 146 -10.05 -17.84 -2.08
CA PRO A 146 -10.22 -18.43 -0.76
C PRO A 146 -9.59 -17.57 0.37
N THR A 147 -10.29 -17.55 1.51
CA THR A 147 -9.78 -17.11 2.80
C THR A 147 -9.90 -18.25 3.80
N ASN A 148 -9.29 -18.15 4.96
CA ASN A 148 -9.49 -19.13 6.03
C ASN A 148 -10.73 -18.84 6.91
N ARG A 149 -11.60 -17.94 6.49
CA ARG A 149 -12.84 -17.61 7.17
C ARG A 149 -13.97 -18.54 6.71
N THR A 150 -14.80 -18.98 7.63
CA THR A 150 -15.92 -19.89 7.33
C THR A 150 -17.08 -19.20 6.60
N THR A 151 -17.19 -17.89 6.74
CA THR A 151 -18.16 -17.04 6.03
C THR A 151 -17.40 -15.85 5.43
N PRO A 152 -17.80 -15.35 4.26
CA PRO A 152 -17.19 -14.17 3.69
C PRO A 152 -17.21 -13.02 4.69
N PRO A 153 -16.03 -12.51 5.12
CA PRO A 153 -15.98 -11.38 6.03
C PRO A 153 -16.32 -10.07 5.31
N VAL A 154 -16.74 -9.09 6.08
CA VAL A 154 -16.82 -7.69 5.62
C VAL A 154 -15.42 -7.10 5.74
N ILE A 155 -15.02 -6.32 4.73
CA ILE A 155 -13.74 -5.63 4.81
C ILE A 155 -13.77 -4.57 5.91
N GLU A 156 -12.66 -4.42 6.60
CA GLU A 156 -12.49 -3.38 7.63
C GLU A 156 -12.35 -1.99 7.02
N GLY A 157 -12.32 -0.96 7.88
CA GLY A 157 -12.25 0.44 7.47
C GLY A 157 -13.48 0.99 6.75
N ILE A 158 -14.39 0.14 6.27
CA ILE A 158 -15.61 0.55 5.60
C ILE A 158 -16.81 0.54 6.58
N PRO A 159 -17.48 1.69 6.79
CA PRO A 159 -18.62 1.80 7.71
C PRO A 159 -19.76 0.82 7.36
N GLN A 160 -20.36 0.21 8.38
CA GLN A 160 -21.52 -0.64 8.20
C GLN A 160 -22.74 -0.08 8.97
N PRO A 161 -23.96 -0.14 8.41
CA PRO A 161 -24.28 -0.67 7.06
C PRO A 161 -23.87 0.29 5.93
N ILE A 162 -23.51 -0.28 4.77
CA ILE A 162 -23.29 0.44 3.53
C ILE A 162 -24.11 -0.23 2.42
N GLY A 163 -24.57 0.53 1.42
CA GLY A 163 -25.49 0.04 0.39
C GLY A 163 -24.88 -0.95 -0.63
N VAL A 164 -23.56 -1.14 -0.62
CA VAL A 164 -22.82 -2.00 -1.55
C VAL A 164 -22.26 -3.21 -0.79
N ASP A 165 -22.20 -4.37 -1.45
CA ASP A 165 -21.56 -5.57 -0.87
C ASP A 165 -20.03 -5.37 -0.80
N VAL A 166 -19.52 -5.25 0.41
CA VAL A 166 -18.10 -5.12 0.72
C VAL A 166 -17.54 -6.35 1.43
N THR A 167 -18.20 -7.49 1.25
CA THR A 167 -17.65 -8.78 1.66
C THR A 167 -16.62 -9.27 0.65
N TYR A 168 -15.67 -10.08 1.11
CA TYR A 168 -14.64 -10.68 0.27
C TYR A 168 -14.50 -12.18 0.53
N GLY A 169 -13.71 -12.85 -0.33
CA GLY A 169 -13.48 -14.27 -0.24
C GLY A 169 -14.54 -15.11 -0.92
N GLY A 170 -14.18 -16.34 -1.20
CA GLY A 170 -14.98 -17.32 -1.91
C GLY A 170 -14.18 -18.60 -2.17
N ASN A 171 -14.34 -19.17 -3.37
CA ASN A 171 -13.65 -20.40 -3.79
C ASN A 171 -13.02 -20.32 -5.19
N ILE A 172 -12.86 -19.11 -5.73
CA ILE A 172 -12.32 -18.88 -7.07
C ILE A 172 -10.86 -18.41 -6.93
N SER A 173 -9.92 -19.36 -6.78
CA SER A 173 -8.50 -19.00 -6.60
C SER A 173 -7.93 -18.17 -7.77
N ALA A 174 -8.45 -18.31 -8.98
CA ALA A 174 -8.10 -17.55 -10.15
C ALA A 174 -9.05 -16.37 -10.39
N ASP A 175 -9.64 -15.80 -9.35
CA ASP A 175 -10.42 -14.57 -9.43
C ASP A 175 -9.59 -13.42 -10.00
N ASP A 176 -10.28 -12.46 -10.64
CA ASP A 176 -9.65 -11.38 -11.38
C ASP A 176 -10.32 -10.04 -11.02
N SER A 177 -9.62 -9.25 -10.23
CA SER A 177 -10.01 -7.88 -9.86
C SER A 177 -9.43 -6.81 -10.81
N GLY A 178 -8.66 -7.23 -11.83
CA GLY A 178 -8.10 -6.32 -12.86
C GLY A 178 -6.59 -6.14 -12.76
N ILE A 179 -6.12 -4.92 -13.06
CA ILE A 179 -4.71 -4.57 -13.19
C ILE A 179 -4.40 -3.33 -12.37
N LEU A 180 -3.34 -3.38 -11.56
CA LEU A 180 -2.65 -2.22 -11.00
C LEU A 180 -1.18 -2.29 -11.38
N LYS A 181 -0.72 -1.38 -12.24
CA LYS A 181 0.66 -1.35 -12.72
C LYS A 181 1.18 0.07 -12.86
N TYR A 182 2.38 0.33 -12.37
CA TYR A 182 2.93 1.67 -12.24
C TYR A 182 1.94 2.64 -11.56
N VAL A 183 1.55 2.27 -10.35
CA VAL A 183 0.60 3.02 -9.53
C VAL A 183 1.29 3.52 -8.27
N ARG A 184 1.06 4.78 -7.89
CA ARG A 184 1.44 5.33 -6.59
C ARG A 184 0.20 5.64 -5.77
N ILE A 185 0.22 5.24 -4.50
CA ILE A 185 -0.80 5.55 -3.50
C ILE A 185 -0.10 6.26 -2.35
N GLU A 186 -0.43 7.52 -2.15
CA GLU A 186 0.32 8.40 -1.26
C GLU A 186 -0.59 9.04 -0.24
N PHE A 187 -0.11 9.17 1.02
CA PHE A 187 -0.83 9.82 2.13
C PHE A 187 -2.18 9.16 2.44
N ALA A 188 -2.30 7.87 2.21
CA ALA A 188 -3.51 7.12 2.46
C ALA A 188 -3.71 6.82 3.97
N GLY A 189 -4.84 6.21 4.27
CA GLY A 189 -5.17 5.71 5.59
C GLY A 189 -6.26 6.51 6.30
N TYR A 190 -7.35 5.86 6.63
CA TYR A 190 -8.46 6.43 7.38
C TYR A 190 -8.81 5.52 8.57
N ASN A 191 -8.80 6.07 9.77
CA ASN A 191 -9.24 5.33 10.96
C ASN A 191 -10.74 5.47 11.13
N LEU A 192 -11.49 4.38 10.95
CA LEU A 192 -12.92 4.32 11.22
C LEU A 192 -13.17 4.22 12.73
N THR A 193 -12.47 3.30 13.37
CA THR A 193 -12.38 3.12 14.84
C THR A 193 -10.99 2.54 15.12
N PRO A 194 -10.49 2.55 16.37
CA PRO A 194 -9.27 1.82 16.71
C PRO A 194 -9.35 0.36 16.25
N ASP A 195 -8.29 -0.15 15.66
CA ASP A 195 -8.15 -1.49 15.07
C ASP A 195 -9.19 -1.77 13.95
N ASN A 196 -9.55 -0.73 13.17
CA ASN A 196 -10.49 -0.82 12.05
C ASN A 196 -10.20 0.36 11.09
N GLU A 197 -9.16 0.24 10.34
CA GLU A 197 -8.57 1.25 9.50
C GLU A 197 -8.71 0.90 8.01
N ILE A 198 -8.47 1.88 7.13
CA ILE A 198 -8.23 1.65 5.71
C ILE A 198 -6.74 1.83 5.45
N ASN A 199 -6.12 0.84 4.85
CA ASN A 199 -4.71 0.84 4.48
C ASN A 199 -4.44 1.61 3.19
N GLY A 200 -3.20 1.68 2.77
CA GLY A 200 -2.83 2.23 1.48
C GLY A 200 -3.47 1.42 0.34
N LEU A 201 -3.14 0.13 0.28
CA LEU A 201 -3.76 -0.84 -0.62
C LEU A 201 -4.25 -2.04 0.18
N THR A 202 -5.57 -2.19 0.29
CA THR A 202 -6.22 -3.31 0.95
C THR A 202 -6.67 -4.36 -0.07
N LEU A 203 -6.31 -5.62 0.12
CA LEU A 203 -6.56 -6.74 -0.79
C LEU A 203 -7.33 -7.85 -0.08
N GLY A 204 -8.66 -7.84 -0.17
CA GLY A 204 -9.54 -8.84 0.44
C GLY A 204 -9.88 -9.98 -0.52
N GLY A 205 -9.33 -11.19 -0.32
CA GLY A 205 -9.65 -12.37 -1.13
C GLY A 205 -9.38 -12.22 -2.62
N VAL A 206 -8.37 -11.44 -3.00
CA VAL A 206 -8.01 -11.19 -4.41
C VAL A 206 -7.33 -12.41 -5.00
N GLY A 207 -7.68 -12.76 -6.24
CA GLY A 207 -7.24 -14.00 -6.89
C GLY A 207 -6.07 -13.85 -7.85
N SER A 208 -5.52 -14.98 -8.27
CA SER A 208 -4.24 -15.06 -9.01
C SER A 208 -4.28 -14.57 -10.45
N ASN A 209 -5.45 -14.23 -11.01
CA ASN A 209 -5.53 -13.60 -12.33
C ASN A 209 -5.49 -12.06 -12.26
N THR A 210 -5.48 -11.49 -11.06
CA THR A 210 -5.24 -10.04 -10.88
C THR A 210 -3.77 -9.73 -11.07
N ASP A 211 -3.43 -8.72 -11.84
CA ASP A 211 -2.05 -8.25 -12.08
C ASP A 211 -1.70 -7.09 -11.15
N LEU A 212 -0.75 -7.31 -10.26
CA LEU A 212 -0.24 -6.31 -9.33
C LEU A 212 1.27 -6.16 -9.51
N SER A 213 1.70 -5.11 -10.19
CA SER A 213 3.12 -4.90 -10.45
C SER A 213 3.50 -3.41 -10.44
N TYR A 214 4.71 -3.10 -9.95
CA TYR A 214 5.21 -1.73 -9.87
C TYR A 214 4.26 -0.79 -9.12
N ILE A 215 3.98 -1.11 -7.86
CA ILE A 215 3.09 -0.32 -7.00
C ILE A 215 3.89 0.27 -5.85
N GLN A 216 3.75 1.57 -5.61
CA GLN A 216 4.31 2.25 -4.43
C GLN A 216 3.18 2.72 -3.52
N VAL A 217 3.29 2.43 -2.22
CA VAL A 217 2.46 3.01 -1.16
C VAL A 217 3.35 3.79 -0.22
N SER A 218 3.02 5.06 0.03
CA SER A 218 3.91 5.96 0.75
C SER A 218 3.17 6.88 1.71
N TRP A 219 3.80 7.13 2.87
CA TRP A 219 3.33 8.08 3.88
C TRP A 219 1.89 7.81 4.33
N GLY A 220 1.54 6.51 4.41
CA GLY A 220 0.25 6.04 4.90
C GLY A 220 0.14 6.16 6.42
N ARG A 221 -1.12 6.25 6.90
CA ARG A 221 -1.41 6.30 8.34
C ARG A 221 -1.44 4.91 8.96
N ASP A 222 -1.67 3.90 8.16
CA ASP A 222 -1.80 2.50 8.50
C ASP A 222 -0.89 1.67 7.62
N ASP A 223 -1.22 0.41 7.37
CA ASP A 223 -0.40 -0.46 6.54
C ASP A 223 -0.24 0.07 5.11
N ALA A 224 0.92 -0.24 4.52
CA ALA A 224 1.09 0.03 3.11
C ALA A 224 0.29 -0.96 2.26
N PHE A 225 0.54 -2.24 2.46
CA PHE A 225 -0.11 -3.35 1.74
C PHE A 225 -0.66 -4.35 2.74
N GLU A 226 -1.98 -4.53 2.76
CA GLU A 226 -2.60 -5.54 3.60
C GLU A 226 -3.37 -6.58 2.78
N PHE A 227 -3.10 -7.86 3.07
CA PHE A 227 -3.62 -9.02 2.34
C PHE A 227 -4.49 -9.89 3.23
N PHE A 228 -5.81 -9.74 3.14
CA PHE A 228 -6.80 -10.56 3.84
C PHE A 228 -7.15 -11.81 3.03
N GLY A 229 -6.34 -12.85 3.12
CA GLY A 229 -6.52 -14.07 2.33
C GLY A 229 -6.26 -13.85 0.85
N GLY A 230 -6.74 -14.79 0.02
CA GLY A 230 -6.54 -14.72 -1.43
C GLY A 230 -5.26 -15.39 -1.91
N THR A 231 -5.05 -15.28 -3.21
CA THR A 231 -3.99 -16.00 -3.95
C THR A 231 -3.26 -15.10 -4.95
N VAL A 232 -3.51 -13.79 -4.90
CA VAL A 232 -2.91 -12.84 -5.85
C VAL A 232 -1.39 -12.86 -5.74
N ASN A 233 -0.73 -12.77 -6.89
CA ASN A 233 0.71 -12.56 -6.95
C ASN A 233 1.01 -11.09 -7.21
N ALA A 234 2.19 -10.64 -6.76
CA ALA A 234 2.64 -9.28 -7.02
C ALA A 234 4.15 -9.23 -7.25
N ASP A 235 4.62 -8.16 -7.88
CA ASP A 235 6.04 -7.91 -8.02
C ASP A 235 6.35 -6.40 -8.05
N HIS A 236 7.62 -6.06 -7.70
CA HIS A 236 8.13 -4.68 -7.71
C HIS A 236 7.29 -3.72 -6.86
N LEU A 237 7.10 -4.06 -5.58
CA LEU A 237 6.36 -3.25 -4.62
C LEU A 237 7.30 -2.35 -3.81
N VAL A 238 6.86 -1.13 -3.54
CA VAL A 238 7.56 -0.18 -2.66
C VAL A 238 6.63 0.28 -1.55
N ALA A 239 6.98 0.01 -0.32
CA ALA A 239 6.38 0.60 0.87
C ALA A 239 7.35 1.63 1.47
N LEU A 240 6.88 2.84 1.72
CA LEU A 240 7.73 3.94 2.14
C LEU A 240 7.09 4.79 3.24
N SER A 241 7.69 4.81 4.43
CA SER A 241 7.33 5.75 5.50
C SER A 241 5.86 5.65 5.95
N ASN A 242 5.30 4.44 5.98
CA ASN A 242 3.96 4.19 6.51
C ASN A 242 4.01 4.07 8.04
N ASP A 243 2.92 4.46 8.71
CA ASP A 243 2.88 4.57 10.17
C ASP A 243 2.74 3.21 10.85
N ASP A 244 2.10 2.22 10.23
CA ASP A 244 2.04 0.84 10.73
C ASP A 244 2.87 -0.11 9.83
N ASP A 245 2.42 -1.30 9.52
CA ASP A 245 3.22 -2.28 8.82
C ASP A 245 3.40 -1.95 7.34
N ASP A 246 4.55 -2.31 6.76
CA ASP A 246 4.74 -2.12 5.32
C ASP A 246 4.08 -3.25 4.52
N PHE A 247 4.03 -4.45 5.10
CA PHE A 247 3.33 -5.61 4.54
C PHE A 247 2.65 -6.37 5.66
N ASP A 248 1.32 -6.48 5.64
CA ASP A 248 0.58 -7.36 6.54
C ASP A 248 -0.16 -8.47 5.78
N PHE A 249 -0.09 -9.68 6.34
CA PHE A 249 -0.67 -10.89 5.77
C PHE A 249 -1.55 -11.62 6.78
N ASP A 250 -2.84 -11.72 6.49
CA ASP A 250 -3.79 -12.40 7.35
C ASP A 250 -4.76 -13.32 6.58
N PHE A 251 -5.60 -13.99 7.29
CA PHE A 251 -6.77 -14.77 6.84
C PHE A 251 -6.55 -15.75 5.69
N GLY A 252 -5.35 -16.34 5.61
CA GLY A 252 -5.06 -17.41 4.67
C GLY A 252 -4.51 -16.95 3.32
N TYR A 253 -3.83 -15.81 3.25
CA TYR A 253 -3.12 -15.40 2.04
C TYR A 253 -2.03 -16.42 1.65
N THR A 254 -1.95 -16.76 0.35
CA THR A 254 -1.01 -17.78 -0.16
C THR A 254 -0.32 -17.38 -1.47
N GLY A 255 -0.36 -16.13 -1.86
CA GLY A 255 0.28 -15.62 -3.09
C GLY A 255 1.80 -15.53 -3.00
N THR A 256 2.40 -15.19 -4.13
CA THR A 256 3.85 -14.97 -4.27
C THR A 256 4.14 -13.51 -4.54
N ILE A 257 5.06 -12.91 -3.78
CA ILE A 257 5.54 -11.55 -4.01
C ILE A 257 7.04 -11.58 -4.24
N THR A 258 7.49 -10.88 -5.28
CA THR A 258 8.93 -10.82 -5.62
C THR A 258 9.39 -9.38 -5.80
N HIS A 259 10.64 -9.09 -5.42
CA HIS A 259 11.26 -7.76 -5.57
C HIS A 259 10.47 -6.65 -4.90
N ALA A 260 10.51 -6.61 -3.59
CA ALA A 260 9.84 -5.55 -2.84
C ALA A 260 10.81 -4.78 -1.93
N LEU A 261 10.52 -3.50 -1.75
CA LEU A 261 11.26 -2.56 -0.93
C LEU A 261 10.38 -2.03 0.19
N SER A 262 10.83 -2.15 1.43
CA SER A 262 10.23 -1.59 2.63
C SER A 262 11.22 -0.61 3.25
N LEU A 263 10.82 0.64 3.36
CA LEU A 263 11.64 1.73 3.92
C LEU A 263 10.90 2.44 5.05
N LYS A 264 11.32 2.20 6.27
CA LYS A 264 10.75 2.87 7.45
C LYS A 264 11.37 4.26 7.64
N ASP A 265 10.55 5.19 8.15
CA ASP A 265 10.97 6.55 8.50
C ASP A 265 10.89 6.76 10.02
N PRO A 266 11.99 7.15 10.69
CA PRO A 266 11.95 7.47 12.11
C PRO A 266 11.10 8.71 12.43
N ASN A 267 10.75 9.54 11.43
CA ASN A 267 9.91 10.73 11.59
C ASN A 267 8.41 10.44 11.40
N SER A 268 8.02 9.27 10.90
CA SER A 268 6.62 8.84 10.88
C SER A 268 6.10 8.63 12.31
N THR A 269 4.79 8.57 12.47
CA THR A 269 4.15 8.34 13.77
C THR A 269 4.59 7.01 14.36
N ASN A 270 4.76 5.99 13.52
CA ASN A 270 5.15 4.63 13.87
C ASN A 270 4.26 4.06 14.98
N SER A 271 3.28 3.28 14.61
CA SER A 271 2.21 2.73 15.44
C SER A 271 2.70 1.99 16.67
N THR A 272 1.84 1.93 17.67
CA THR A 272 2.09 1.22 18.91
C THR A 272 0.88 0.40 19.29
N SER A 273 1.11 -0.82 19.75
CA SER A 273 0.10 -1.68 20.34
C SER A 273 0.44 -1.97 21.81
N GLY A 274 -0.54 -1.74 22.70
CA GLY A 274 -0.32 -1.90 24.13
C GLY A 274 0.83 -1.04 24.72
N GLY A 275 1.15 0.10 24.09
CA GLY A 275 2.22 1.02 24.49
C GLY A 275 3.62 0.56 24.07
N SER A 276 3.74 -0.45 23.22
CA SER A 276 4.99 -0.91 22.62
C SER A 276 4.97 -0.63 21.11
N SER A 277 6.15 -0.40 20.51
CA SER A 277 6.29 -0.26 19.05
C SER A 277 5.72 -1.48 18.35
N ASP A 278 4.87 -1.28 17.36
CA ASP A 278 4.24 -2.31 16.54
C ASP A 278 4.25 -2.00 15.04
N SER A 279 4.92 -0.95 14.63
CA SER A 279 5.20 -0.63 13.22
C SER A 279 6.35 -1.52 12.73
N ASN A 280 6.06 -2.48 11.86
CA ASN A 280 7.00 -3.47 11.40
C ASN A 280 7.30 -3.30 9.89
N GLY A 281 8.37 -3.93 9.41
CA GLY A 281 8.55 -4.10 7.96
C GLY A 281 7.57 -5.12 7.40
N LEU A 282 7.25 -6.14 8.21
CA LEU A 282 6.27 -7.17 7.89
C LEU A 282 5.64 -7.73 9.18
N GLU A 283 4.32 -7.86 9.19
CA GLU A 283 3.58 -8.69 10.13
C GLU A 283 2.85 -9.82 9.38
N SER A 284 2.65 -10.97 10.03
CA SER A 284 1.87 -12.06 9.44
C SER A 284 1.21 -12.91 10.51
N ASP A 285 -0.11 -13.00 10.42
CA ASP A 285 -0.98 -13.81 11.26
C ASP A 285 -1.74 -14.86 10.46
N ASN A 286 -2.12 -15.98 11.08
CA ASN A 286 -3.09 -16.87 10.44
C ASN A 286 -4.52 -16.33 10.60
N ASP A 287 -4.79 -15.81 11.78
CA ASP A 287 -5.96 -15.05 12.19
C ASP A 287 -5.69 -14.44 13.57
N GLY A 288 -6.53 -13.51 14.03
CA GLY A 288 -6.36 -12.81 15.29
C GLY A 288 -6.22 -13.71 16.55
N THR A 289 -6.52 -15.01 16.45
CA THR A 289 -6.44 -15.98 17.55
C THR A 289 -5.34 -17.02 17.38
N GLY A 290 -4.70 -17.11 16.21
CA GLY A 290 -3.73 -18.17 15.88
C GLY A 290 -4.39 -19.55 15.77
N SER A 291 -5.60 -19.61 15.23
CA SER A 291 -6.37 -20.85 15.11
C SER A 291 -5.77 -21.81 14.09
N ALA A 292 -6.36 -23.02 13.99
CA ALA A 292 -6.00 -24.01 12.98
C ALA A 292 -6.72 -23.78 11.64
N ALA A 293 -7.36 -22.64 11.41
CA ALA A 293 -8.08 -22.32 10.18
C ALA A 293 -7.21 -22.49 8.94
N SER A 294 -7.85 -22.87 7.83
CA SER A 294 -7.19 -23.19 6.57
C SER A 294 -7.95 -22.54 5.39
N PRO A 295 -7.25 -22.08 4.33
CA PRO A 295 -5.81 -22.20 4.14
C PRO A 295 -5.02 -21.46 5.22
N LYS A 296 -3.80 -21.93 5.53
CA LYS A 296 -2.89 -21.19 6.38
C LYS A 296 -2.39 -19.95 5.65
N THR A 297 -2.32 -18.82 6.35
CA THR A 297 -1.54 -17.68 5.86
C THR A 297 -0.12 -18.14 5.65
N LYS A 298 0.33 -18.09 4.40
CA LYS A 298 1.66 -18.51 3.97
C LYS A 298 2.11 -17.72 2.74
N PRO A 299 2.46 -16.46 2.88
CA PRO A 299 3.05 -15.71 1.77
C PRO A 299 4.36 -16.35 1.31
N ILE A 300 4.61 -16.30 0.00
CA ILE A 300 5.87 -16.71 -0.63
C ILE A 300 6.61 -15.46 -1.06
N LEU A 301 7.66 -15.09 -0.33
CA LEU A 301 8.36 -13.82 -0.49
C LEU A 301 9.80 -14.05 -0.97
N LYS A 302 10.20 -13.33 -2.02
CA LYS A 302 11.53 -13.48 -2.62
C LYS A 302 12.13 -12.12 -2.97
N ASN A 303 13.41 -11.93 -2.64
CA ASN A 303 14.13 -10.71 -3.01
C ASN A 303 13.49 -9.43 -2.42
N PHE A 304 13.21 -9.44 -1.12
CA PHE A 304 12.79 -8.27 -0.38
C PHE A 304 14.00 -7.54 0.23
N THR A 305 13.90 -6.22 0.35
CA THR A 305 14.75 -5.41 1.22
C THR A 305 13.88 -4.67 2.22
N PHE A 306 13.96 -5.08 3.48
CA PHE A 306 13.35 -4.39 4.63
C PHE A 306 14.42 -3.55 5.31
N MET A 307 14.27 -2.24 5.26
CA MET A 307 15.23 -1.30 5.82
C MET A 307 14.56 -0.42 6.89
N GLY A 308 14.96 -0.62 8.14
CA GLY A 308 14.52 0.16 9.28
C GLY A 308 15.29 1.48 9.39
N VAL A 309 15.99 1.70 10.51
CA VAL A 309 16.67 2.96 10.82
C VAL A 309 18.16 2.78 11.13
N SER A 310 18.89 3.88 11.10
CA SER A 310 20.36 3.89 11.20
C SER A 310 20.90 3.68 12.61
N THR A 311 20.07 3.79 13.65
CA THR A 311 20.54 3.76 15.05
C THR A 311 19.75 2.80 15.92
N SER A 312 20.47 2.10 16.81
CA SER A 312 19.89 1.19 17.80
C SER A 312 18.88 1.88 18.73
N ALA A 313 19.14 3.10 19.14
CA ALA A 313 18.25 3.83 20.03
C ALA A 313 16.87 4.06 19.40
N THR A 314 16.83 4.51 18.16
CA THR A 314 15.58 4.73 17.42
C THR A 314 14.89 3.41 17.10
N ALA A 315 15.65 2.39 16.65
CA ALA A 315 15.11 1.07 16.36
C ALA A 315 14.39 0.45 17.56
N ASN A 316 15.02 0.46 18.73
CA ASN A 316 14.44 -0.15 19.93
C ASN A 316 13.21 0.57 20.49
N THR A 317 13.00 1.84 20.13
CA THR A 317 11.88 2.64 20.62
C THR A 317 10.71 2.75 19.64
N LYS A 318 11.00 2.71 18.32
CA LYS A 318 10.00 2.97 17.28
C LYS A 318 9.78 1.79 16.32
N LEU A 319 10.81 0.98 16.08
CA LEU A 319 10.80 -0.06 15.04
C LEU A 319 11.40 -1.34 15.60
N LYS A 320 10.61 -2.01 16.41
CA LYS A 320 11.09 -3.16 17.19
C LYS A 320 11.39 -4.37 16.32
N PHE A 321 10.54 -4.68 15.35
CA PHE A 321 10.68 -5.86 14.49
C PHE A 321 10.81 -5.50 13.02
N GLY A 322 11.74 -6.15 12.32
CA GLY A 322 11.81 -6.10 10.87
C GLY A 322 10.74 -6.99 10.23
N ASN A 323 10.71 -8.25 10.63
CA ASN A 323 9.62 -9.16 10.30
C ASN A 323 9.08 -9.82 11.56
N ARG A 324 7.77 -9.82 11.72
CA ARG A 324 7.06 -10.41 12.83
C ARG A 324 6.09 -11.48 12.35
N TRP A 325 6.41 -12.75 12.58
CA TRP A 325 5.61 -13.90 12.18
C TRP A 325 4.96 -14.52 13.39
N ARG A 326 3.62 -14.57 13.44
CA ARG A 326 2.94 -14.95 14.67
C ARG A 326 1.64 -15.72 14.43
N ARG A 327 0.95 -16.06 15.51
CA ARG A 327 -0.43 -16.59 15.53
C ARG A 327 -0.68 -17.70 14.51
N ALA A 328 0.19 -18.72 14.51
CA ALA A 328 0.12 -19.91 13.68
C ALA A 328 0.22 -19.64 12.14
N SER A 329 0.65 -18.47 11.68
CA SER A 329 1.02 -18.28 10.28
C SER A 329 2.15 -19.21 9.87
N ALA A 330 2.21 -19.55 8.59
CA ALA A 330 3.36 -20.21 7.96
C ALA A 330 4.08 -19.18 7.07
N LEU A 331 5.27 -19.51 6.56
CA LEU A 331 6.05 -18.58 5.76
C LEU A 331 6.92 -19.29 4.72
N ASP A 332 7.21 -18.59 3.64
CA ASP A 332 8.27 -18.95 2.70
C ASP A 332 8.99 -17.66 2.29
N ILE A 333 10.08 -17.30 3.00
CA ILE A 333 10.85 -16.11 2.67
C ILE A 333 12.29 -16.50 2.35
N THR A 334 12.76 -16.05 1.18
CA THR A 334 14.07 -16.40 0.67
C THR A 334 14.76 -15.22 0.00
N ARG A 335 16.09 -15.20 0.05
CA ARG A 335 16.93 -14.22 -0.63
C ARG A 335 16.56 -12.77 -0.32
N SER A 336 16.25 -12.49 0.93
CA SER A 336 15.84 -11.17 1.38
C SER A 336 16.86 -10.55 2.34
N ILE A 337 16.85 -9.23 2.43
CA ILE A 337 17.60 -8.41 3.38
C ILE A 337 16.61 -7.86 4.40
N ILE A 338 16.86 -8.07 5.69
CA ILE A 338 16.09 -7.48 6.79
C ILE A 338 17.10 -6.78 7.70
N ALA A 339 17.05 -5.46 7.84
CA ALA A 339 18.07 -4.73 8.57
C ALA A 339 17.61 -3.39 9.17
N GLY A 340 18.27 -2.95 10.24
CA GLY A 340 18.04 -1.64 10.84
C GLY A 340 16.90 -1.60 11.87
N TYR A 341 16.48 -2.75 12.40
CA TYR A 341 15.45 -2.89 13.44
C TYR A 341 16.06 -3.28 14.79
N GLY A 342 15.29 -3.13 15.86
CA GLY A 342 15.70 -3.62 17.18
C GLY A 342 15.93 -5.14 17.17
N THR A 343 14.96 -5.86 16.64
CA THR A 343 15.02 -7.30 16.34
C THR A 343 14.76 -7.46 14.84
N GLY A 344 15.66 -8.15 14.12
CA GLY A 344 15.50 -8.34 12.68
C GLY A 344 14.27 -9.21 12.35
N VAL A 345 14.18 -10.41 12.95
CA VAL A 345 13.06 -11.33 12.73
C VAL A 345 12.59 -11.93 14.06
N SER A 346 11.27 -11.99 14.25
CA SER A 346 10.61 -12.66 15.37
C SER A 346 9.68 -13.77 14.87
N PHE A 347 9.84 -15.00 15.44
CA PHE A 347 8.92 -16.10 15.22
C PHE A 347 8.09 -16.33 16.51
N GLU A 348 6.80 -16.01 16.47
CA GLU A 348 5.89 -16.05 17.63
C GLU A 348 4.79 -17.09 17.40
N SER A 349 5.07 -18.36 17.75
CA SER A 349 4.10 -19.47 17.61
C SER A 349 3.68 -19.73 16.14
N ILE A 350 4.62 -19.73 15.21
CA ILE A 350 4.39 -20.01 13.80
C ILE A 350 4.05 -21.49 13.53
N THR A 351 3.48 -21.77 12.36
CA THR A 351 3.39 -23.13 11.81
C THR A 351 4.73 -23.47 11.15
N ALA A 352 5.60 -24.19 11.86
CA ALA A 352 6.93 -24.54 11.37
C ALA A 352 6.92 -25.51 10.18
N ALA A 353 6.00 -26.50 10.21
CA ALA A 353 5.88 -27.51 9.16
C ALA A 353 5.55 -26.85 7.80
N GLY A 354 6.36 -27.12 6.78
CA GLY A 354 6.22 -26.53 5.45
C GLY A 354 6.63 -25.05 5.34
N SER A 355 7.11 -24.45 6.43
CA SER A 355 7.67 -23.09 6.39
C SER A 355 9.15 -23.10 5.99
N THR A 356 9.55 -22.07 5.25
CA THR A 356 10.92 -21.84 4.77
C THR A 356 11.40 -20.45 5.17
N PHE A 357 12.59 -20.39 5.77
CA PHE A 357 13.34 -19.15 5.98
C PHE A 357 14.79 -19.44 5.58
N SER A 358 15.18 -19.11 4.33
CA SER A 358 16.46 -19.52 3.82
C SER A 358 17.18 -18.50 2.93
N ASN A 359 18.49 -18.50 3.00
CA ASN A 359 19.36 -17.63 2.20
C ASN A 359 19.06 -16.13 2.38
N ASN A 360 18.61 -15.71 3.56
CA ASN A 360 18.37 -14.31 3.91
C ASN A 360 19.60 -13.69 4.58
N VAL A 361 19.65 -12.36 4.63
CA VAL A 361 20.59 -11.59 5.45
C VAL A 361 19.79 -10.79 6.47
N VAL A 362 20.07 -11.04 7.75
CA VAL A 362 19.28 -10.46 8.84
C VAL A 362 20.20 -9.70 9.80
N HIS A 363 19.88 -8.43 10.00
CA HIS A 363 20.52 -7.58 11.00
C HIS A 363 19.48 -7.03 11.96
N GLY A 364 19.74 -7.19 13.27
CA GLY A 364 18.95 -6.54 14.33
C GLY A 364 19.89 -5.98 15.37
N TYR A 365 19.72 -4.74 15.79
CA TYR A 365 20.63 -4.08 16.74
C TYR A 365 20.72 -4.80 18.10
N THR A 366 19.62 -5.37 18.55
CA THR A 366 19.58 -6.15 19.82
C THR A 366 19.65 -7.63 19.54
N THR A 367 18.91 -8.12 18.53
CA THR A 367 18.81 -9.53 18.20
C THR A 367 18.52 -9.66 16.71
N ALA A 368 19.31 -10.46 15.99
CA ALA A 368 19.04 -10.67 14.57
C ALA A 368 17.76 -11.49 14.37
N ILE A 369 17.65 -12.65 15.03
CA ILE A 369 16.51 -13.56 14.92
C ILE A 369 16.16 -14.10 16.30
N THR A 370 14.86 -14.13 16.64
CA THR A 370 14.35 -14.65 17.92
C THR A 370 13.11 -15.50 17.71
N GLY A 371 12.68 -16.18 18.76
CA GLY A 371 11.41 -16.90 18.85
C GLY A 371 11.47 -18.39 18.48
N THR A 372 10.35 -19.06 18.74
CA THR A 372 10.14 -20.50 18.52
C THR A 372 8.67 -20.79 18.20
N PRO A 373 8.38 -21.86 17.42
CA PRO A 373 9.34 -22.71 16.71
C PRO A 373 9.99 -21.99 15.52
N THR A 374 11.16 -22.42 15.09
CA THR A 374 11.76 -21.96 13.83
C THR A 374 11.15 -22.70 12.63
N PRO A 375 11.16 -22.13 11.41
CA PRO A 375 10.74 -22.81 10.20
C PRO A 375 11.45 -24.17 9.99
N ALA A 376 10.74 -25.14 9.42
CA ALA A 376 11.31 -26.47 9.17
C ALA A 376 12.50 -26.44 8.20
N ASN A 377 12.46 -25.55 7.20
CA ASN A 377 13.60 -25.27 6.33
C ASN A 377 14.22 -23.93 6.74
N TYR A 378 15.29 -24.00 7.54
CA TYR A 378 16.00 -22.85 8.08
C TYR A 378 17.49 -22.97 7.77
N THR A 379 17.90 -22.49 6.60
CA THR A 379 19.27 -22.71 6.06
C THR A 379 19.84 -21.48 5.36
N GLY A 380 21.16 -21.34 5.35
CA GLY A 380 21.90 -20.38 4.54
C GLY A 380 21.68 -18.91 4.93
N ASN A 381 21.16 -18.64 6.12
CA ASN A 381 20.92 -17.28 6.59
C ASN A 381 22.18 -16.67 7.20
N GLY A 382 22.53 -15.45 6.78
CA GLY A 382 23.52 -14.62 7.45
C GLY A 382 22.87 -13.78 8.53
N THR A 383 23.50 -13.66 9.71
CA THR A 383 22.97 -12.87 10.83
C THR A 383 24.01 -11.94 11.42
N SER A 384 23.58 -10.78 11.93
CA SER A 384 24.44 -9.81 12.59
C SER A 384 23.70 -8.98 13.64
N THR A 385 24.43 -8.59 14.69
CA THR A 385 24.02 -7.59 15.67
C THR A 385 25.03 -6.43 15.72
N ALA A 386 25.71 -6.14 14.59
CA ALA A 386 26.68 -5.07 14.50
C ALA A 386 26.06 -3.72 14.86
N ALA A 387 26.85 -2.82 15.44
CA ALA A 387 26.38 -1.47 15.78
C ALA A 387 25.96 -0.63 14.56
N SER A 388 26.37 -1.04 13.35
CA SER A 388 25.99 -0.43 12.09
C SER A 388 25.53 -1.52 11.11
N ALA A 389 24.26 -1.45 10.73
CA ALA A 389 23.70 -2.34 9.71
C ALA A 389 24.42 -2.16 8.36
N ASN A 390 24.69 -0.92 7.96
CA ASN A 390 25.36 -0.64 6.67
C ASN A 390 26.79 -1.20 6.63
N SER A 391 27.54 -1.14 7.76
CA SER A 391 28.89 -1.74 7.82
C SER A 391 28.86 -3.27 7.65
N TYR A 392 27.79 -3.93 8.07
CA TYR A 392 27.59 -5.35 7.87
C TYR A 392 27.15 -5.68 6.45
N LEU A 393 26.17 -4.92 5.93
CA LEU A 393 25.56 -5.18 4.63
C LEU A 393 26.47 -4.80 3.45
N LEU A 394 27.41 -3.87 3.66
CA LEU A 394 28.27 -3.31 2.60
C LEU A 394 27.44 -2.84 1.40
N LEU A 395 26.44 -2.03 1.65
CA LEU A 395 25.65 -1.36 0.61
C LEU A 395 26.41 -0.17 0.05
N THR A 396 26.02 0.31 -1.14
CA THR A 396 26.80 1.32 -1.89
C THR A 396 26.83 2.70 -1.24
N GLY A 397 25.83 3.03 -0.39
CA GLY A 397 25.76 4.32 0.28
C GLY A 397 25.00 4.26 1.59
N ASN A 398 24.32 5.36 1.96
CA ASN A 398 23.42 5.38 3.12
C ASN A 398 22.04 4.79 2.75
N PRO A 399 21.69 3.60 3.25
CA PRO A 399 20.47 2.90 2.84
C PRO A 399 19.23 3.35 3.63
N PHE A 400 19.40 4.20 4.64
CA PHE A 400 18.29 4.56 5.56
C PHE A 400 17.54 5.77 5.05
N TYR A 401 16.24 5.59 4.89
CA TYR A 401 15.33 6.69 4.55
C TYR A 401 14.99 7.55 5.77
N THR A 402 14.78 8.82 5.53
CA THR A 402 14.12 9.74 6.47
C THR A 402 13.51 10.91 5.69
N THR A 403 12.28 11.27 5.98
CA THR A 403 11.59 12.42 5.35
C THR A 403 12.42 13.72 5.47
N SER A 404 13.16 13.90 6.54
CA SER A 404 14.02 15.10 6.72
C SER A 404 15.20 15.17 5.74
N THR A 405 15.57 14.06 5.11
CA THR A 405 16.67 13.97 4.12
C THR A 405 16.20 13.34 2.79
N ALA A 406 14.90 13.28 2.56
CA ALA A 406 14.30 12.64 1.39
C ALA A 406 14.89 13.16 0.07
N GLY A 407 15.17 14.45 -0.04
CA GLY A 407 15.78 15.06 -1.23
C GLY A 407 17.20 14.58 -1.57
N SER A 408 17.84 13.83 -0.69
CA SER A 408 19.16 13.22 -0.91
C SER A 408 19.11 11.69 -0.86
N PHE A 409 17.93 11.09 -0.66
CA PHE A 409 17.78 9.64 -0.68
C PHE A 409 17.89 9.13 -2.13
N ASP A 410 18.72 8.13 -2.31
CA ASP A 410 18.93 7.46 -3.59
C ASP A 410 18.76 5.94 -3.39
N PRO A 411 17.76 5.31 -4.01
CA PRO A 411 17.56 3.86 -3.93
C PRO A 411 18.78 3.05 -4.37
N PHE A 412 19.65 3.64 -5.17
CA PHE A 412 20.91 3.02 -5.57
C PHE A 412 21.81 2.68 -4.37
N ASN A 413 21.66 3.40 -3.26
CA ASN A 413 22.36 3.12 -2.01
C ASN A 413 21.97 1.77 -1.36
N LEU A 414 20.90 1.14 -1.81
CA LEU A 414 20.42 -0.16 -1.36
C LEU A 414 21.00 -1.33 -2.17
N VAL A 415 21.72 -1.05 -3.26
CA VAL A 415 22.33 -2.10 -4.09
C VAL A 415 23.50 -2.73 -3.33
N PRO A 416 23.56 -4.08 -3.19
CA PRO A 416 24.70 -4.74 -2.54
C PRO A 416 26.00 -4.52 -3.30
N ALA A 417 27.02 -4.02 -2.61
CA ALA A 417 28.37 -3.90 -3.18
C ALA A 417 29.08 -5.26 -3.21
N THR A 418 30.11 -5.35 -4.02
CA THR A 418 30.94 -6.55 -4.08
C THR A 418 31.50 -6.91 -2.70
N GLY A 419 31.32 -8.16 -2.31
CA GLY A 419 31.72 -8.67 -0.99
C GLY A 419 30.68 -8.48 0.10
N SER A 420 29.52 -7.89 -0.20
CA SER A 420 28.37 -7.88 0.70
C SER A 420 27.90 -9.31 1.01
N PRO A 421 27.43 -9.61 2.23
CA PRO A 421 26.77 -10.89 2.51
C PRO A 421 25.48 -11.09 1.70
N ALA A 422 24.97 -10.03 1.08
CA ALA A 422 23.83 -10.06 0.16
C ALA A 422 24.26 -10.26 -1.31
N ASP A 423 25.54 -10.02 -1.63
CA ASP A 423 26.10 -10.29 -2.95
C ASP A 423 26.52 -11.76 -3.03
N ASN A 424 25.89 -12.52 -3.91
CA ASN A 424 26.29 -13.88 -4.24
C ASN A 424 27.06 -13.96 -5.56
N ALA A 425 27.75 -12.89 -5.96
CA ALA A 425 28.44 -12.76 -7.24
C ALA A 425 29.60 -13.73 -7.46
N VAL A 426 29.84 -14.66 -6.55
CA VAL A 426 30.88 -15.69 -6.75
C VAL A 426 30.25 -16.92 -7.41
N GLY A 427 30.03 -16.83 -8.71
CA GLY A 427 30.08 -17.99 -9.60
C GLY A 427 28.83 -18.79 -9.87
N THR A 428 27.63 -18.33 -9.51
CA THR A 428 26.38 -19.00 -9.91
C THR A 428 25.25 -18.01 -10.23
N THR A 429 24.55 -18.29 -11.30
CA THR A 429 23.43 -17.56 -11.86
C THR A 429 22.38 -17.10 -10.84
N ASN A 430 22.07 -15.78 -10.83
CA ASN A 430 20.89 -15.15 -10.24
C ASN A 430 20.50 -15.54 -8.81
N THR A 431 21.43 -15.39 -7.85
CA THR A 431 21.16 -15.73 -6.45
C THR A 431 21.42 -14.57 -5.48
N TYR A 432 21.39 -13.32 -5.94
CA TYR A 432 21.52 -12.17 -5.07
C TYR A 432 20.36 -12.07 -4.06
N LYS A 433 20.58 -11.34 -3.00
CA LYS A 433 19.60 -11.11 -1.93
C LYS A 433 19.19 -9.65 -1.92
N GLY A 434 17.93 -9.40 -1.57
CA GLY A 434 17.34 -8.07 -1.55
C GLY A 434 16.63 -7.69 -2.85
N ALA A 435 16.06 -6.52 -2.86
CA ALA A 435 15.19 -6.00 -3.93
C ALA A 435 15.97 -5.64 -5.22
N PHE A 436 17.27 -5.38 -5.11
CA PHE A 436 18.07 -4.90 -6.23
C PHE A 436 19.16 -5.90 -6.66
N ASP A 437 19.25 -6.11 -7.96
CA ASP A 437 20.33 -6.91 -8.56
C ASP A 437 21.66 -6.13 -8.46
N PRO A 438 22.74 -6.72 -7.92
CA PRO A 438 24.07 -6.11 -7.94
C PRO A 438 24.56 -5.70 -9.33
N ALA A 439 24.05 -6.30 -10.41
CA ALA A 439 24.34 -5.87 -11.78
C ALA A 439 23.96 -4.40 -12.05
N ALA A 440 23.07 -3.82 -11.26
CA ALA A 440 22.75 -2.40 -11.31
C ALA A 440 23.98 -1.50 -11.10
N LEU A 441 25.00 -1.97 -10.36
CA LEU A 441 26.28 -1.24 -10.21
C LEU A 441 26.98 -0.95 -11.54
N SER A 442 26.75 -1.77 -12.53
CA SER A 442 27.34 -1.60 -13.86
C SER A 442 26.41 -0.97 -14.88
N THR A 443 25.10 -1.13 -14.73
CA THR A 443 24.10 -0.59 -15.65
C THR A 443 23.65 0.82 -15.27
N GLY A 444 23.73 1.18 -13.99
CA GLY A 444 23.20 2.43 -13.44
C GLY A 444 21.69 2.54 -13.51
N VAL A 445 20.95 1.41 -13.61
CA VAL A 445 19.50 1.39 -13.76
C VAL A 445 18.86 0.53 -12.68
N LEU A 446 17.85 1.06 -12.03
CA LEU A 446 17.01 0.35 -11.06
C LEU A 446 15.58 0.18 -11.59
N TRP A 447 14.90 -0.86 -11.13
CA TRP A 447 13.47 -1.03 -11.45
C TRP A 447 12.57 0.05 -10.82
N THR A 448 13.08 0.81 -9.85
CA THR A 448 12.40 1.94 -9.22
C THR A 448 12.50 3.23 -10.05
N ASP A 449 13.35 3.29 -11.07
CA ASP A 449 13.62 4.52 -11.80
C ASP A 449 12.38 5.03 -12.58
N ASN A 450 12.22 6.35 -12.57
CA ASN A 450 11.24 7.15 -13.29
C ASN A 450 9.78 7.08 -12.80
N TRP A 451 9.39 6.14 -11.97
CA TRP A 451 8.00 6.01 -11.52
C TRP A 451 7.78 6.16 -10.01
N THR A 452 8.81 5.89 -9.21
CA THR A 452 8.72 6.06 -7.75
C THR A 452 8.97 7.50 -7.31
N GLU A 453 8.42 7.87 -6.14
CA GLU A 453 8.61 9.16 -5.49
C GLU A 453 9.11 8.96 -4.06
N PHE A 454 10.24 9.56 -3.72
CA PHE A 454 10.83 9.49 -2.39
C PHE A 454 10.79 10.84 -1.64
N GLN A 455 10.22 11.88 -2.24
CA GLN A 455 10.18 13.23 -1.70
C GLN A 455 8.73 13.72 -1.56
N PRO A 456 8.14 13.70 -0.35
CA PRO A 456 6.72 13.96 -0.17
C PRO A 456 6.28 15.40 -0.50
N THR A 457 7.22 16.30 -0.73
CA THR A 457 6.96 17.74 -0.92
C THR A 457 7.24 18.25 -2.33
N THR A 458 7.63 17.41 -3.27
CA THR A 458 8.14 17.81 -4.60
C THR A 458 7.19 17.57 -5.77
N TYR A 459 5.95 17.80 -5.59
CA TYR A 459 5.06 17.88 -6.75
C TYR A 459 4.86 19.31 -7.20
#